data_d5b13e9fc7d8710cff772b540f5def32
#
_entry.id   d5b13e9fc7d8710cff772b540f5def32
#
_cell.length_a   1.000
_cell.length_b   1.000
_cell.length_c   1.000
_cell.angle_alpha   90.00
_cell.angle_beta   90.00
_cell.angle_gamma   90.00
#
_symmetry.space_group_name_H-M   'P 1'
#
loop_
_entity.id
_entity.type
_entity.pdbx_description
1 polymer ?
#
loop_
_entity_poly.entity_id
_entity_poly.type
_entity_poly.pdbx_seq_one_letter_code
_entity_poly.pdbx_strand_id
1 'polypeptide(L)'
;MHPQCMSVFVSYSSSDQKWAKELISHLEEDGIKVRDPRSEFFPGDNWSLEIGKALESSNALVLLVSPSAIKSESVRRETEYALGSKRFRDRLIPVIVKDTPKLPWILRHLNPEKGDPSRVSKRILKRLTAAASSAN
;
A
#
# COMPACT_ATOMS: atom_id res chain seq x y z
N MET A 1 18.78 -6.95 12.53
CA MET A 1 17.38 -6.54 12.53
C MET A 1 16.61 -7.36 11.52
N HIS A 2 15.45 -7.79 11.88
CA HIS A 2 14.69 -8.71 11.06
C HIS A 2 13.62 -8.03 10.23
N PRO A 3 13.45 -8.45 8.96
CA PRO A 3 12.41 -7.91 8.10
C PRO A 3 11.01 -8.06 8.68
N GLN A 4 10.80 -9.06 9.56
CA GLN A 4 9.49 -9.28 10.15
C GLN A 4 8.99 -8.10 10.98
N CYS A 5 9.88 -7.15 11.32
CA CYS A 5 9.47 -5.94 12.01
C CYS A 5 8.83 -4.92 11.09
N MET A 6 8.91 -5.14 9.78
CA MET A 6 8.31 -4.24 8.80
C MET A 6 6.87 -4.59 8.55
N SER A 7 6.06 -3.54 8.40
CA SER A 7 4.65 -3.70 8.06
C SER A 7 4.26 -2.71 6.98
N VAL A 8 3.34 -3.13 6.14
CA VAL A 8 2.80 -2.26 5.08
C VAL A 8 1.29 -2.26 5.14
N PHE A 9 0.72 -1.14 4.77
CA PHE A 9 -0.71 -0.98 4.61
C PHE A 9 -1.02 -1.11 3.12
N VAL A 10 -1.92 -2.01 2.73
CA VAL A 10 -2.28 -2.18 1.33
C VAL A 10 -3.64 -1.58 1.09
N SER A 11 -3.70 -0.56 0.23
CA SER A 11 -4.91 0.14 -0.14
C SER A 11 -5.36 -0.32 -1.53
N TYR A 12 -6.60 -0.77 -1.66
CA TYR A 12 -7.08 -1.28 -2.94
C TYR A 12 -8.60 -1.21 -3.04
N SER A 13 -9.09 -1.16 -4.27
CA SER A 13 -10.51 -1.26 -4.55
C SER A 13 -10.96 -2.72 -4.43
N SER A 14 -12.21 -2.95 -4.02
CA SER A 14 -12.75 -4.30 -3.91
C SER A 14 -12.67 -5.07 -5.23
N SER A 15 -12.70 -4.37 -6.36
CA SER A 15 -12.56 -4.99 -7.67
C SER A 15 -11.19 -5.62 -7.89
N ASP A 16 -10.18 -5.19 -7.13
CA ASP A 16 -8.81 -5.67 -7.26
C ASP A 16 -8.42 -6.65 -6.15
N GLN A 17 -9.40 -7.16 -5.42
CA GLN A 17 -9.18 -8.02 -4.27
C GLN A 17 -8.33 -9.25 -4.60
N LYS A 18 -8.58 -9.87 -5.72
CA LYS A 18 -7.84 -11.08 -6.11
C LYS A 18 -6.35 -10.77 -6.27
N TRP A 19 -6.04 -9.71 -6.98
CA TRP A 19 -4.66 -9.28 -7.19
C TRP A 19 -4.01 -8.91 -5.85
N ALA A 20 -4.75 -8.19 -5.02
CA ALA A 20 -4.28 -7.76 -3.71
C ALA A 20 -3.92 -8.96 -2.82
N LYS A 21 -4.77 -9.97 -2.81
CA LYS A 21 -4.53 -11.16 -1.98
C LYS A 21 -3.29 -11.93 -2.43
N GLU A 22 -3.06 -11.99 -3.73
CA GLU A 22 -1.85 -12.62 -4.24
C GLU A 22 -0.60 -11.84 -3.81
N LEU A 23 -0.64 -10.52 -3.91
CA LEU A 23 0.47 -9.69 -3.47
C LEU A 23 0.71 -9.86 -1.97
N ILE A 24 -0.35 -9.80 -1.17
CA ILE A 24 -0.26 -9.93 0.28
C ILE A 24 0.38 -11.27 0.66
N SER A 25 -0.03 -12.34 -0.02
CA SER A 25 0.54 -13.65 0.24
C SER A 25 2.05 -13.66 0.02
N HIS A 26 2.52 -13.08 -1.07
CA HIS A 26 3.95 -13.00 -1.34
C HIS A 26 4.69 -12.13 -0.32
N LEU A 27 4.10 -11.00 0.07
CA LEU A 27 4.72 -10.13 1.06
C LEU A 27 4.86 -10.84 2.41
N GLU A 28 3.82 -11.59 2.82
CA GLU A 28 3.86 -12.33 4.06
C GLU A 28 4.88 -13.46 4.05
N GLU A 29 5.05 -14.10 2.90
CA GLU A 29 6.08 -15.12 2.74
C GLU A 29 7.48 -14.52 2.93
N ASP A 30 7.65 -13.25 2.59
CA ASP A 30 8.92 -12.55 2.76
C ASP A 30 9.07 -11.93 4.15
N GLY A 31 8.17 -12.23 5.08
CA GLY A 31 8.27 -11.77 6.45
C GLY A 31 7.71 -10.38 6.71
N ILE A 32 6.99 -9.80 5.75
CA ILE A 32 6.39 -8.49 5.90
C ILE A 32 4.99 -8.63 6.44
N LYS A 33 4.69 -7.91 7.53
CA LYS A 33 3.34 -7.89 8.07
C LYS A 33 2.48 -6.95 7.23
N VAL A 34 1.31 -7.44 6.82
CA VAL A 34 0.41 -6.65 5.99
C VAL A 34 -0.83 -6.23 6.77
N ARG A 35 -1.15 -4.95 6.70
CA ARG A 35 -2.38 -4.39 7.26
C ARG A 35 -3.36 -4.22 6.10
N ASP A 36 -4.44 -4.96 6.17
CA ASP A 36 -5.48 -4.95 5.14
C ASP A 36 -6.80 -4.52 5.80
N PRO A 37 -7.25 -3.27 5.57
CA PRO A 37 -8.44 -2.77 6.24
C PRO A 37 -9.70 -3.57 5.93
N ARG A 38 -9.74 -4.20 4.75
CA ARG A 38 -10.95 -4.93 4.35
C ARG A 38 -11.12 -6.23 5.11
N SER A 39 -10.03 -6.80 5.65
CA SER A 39 -10.10 -8.02 6.43
C SER A 39 -9.98 -7.76 7.92
N GLU A 40 -9.55 -6.57 8.34
CA GLU A 40 -9.33 -6.26 9.77
C GLU A 40 -10.49 -5.53 10.44
N PHE A 41 -11.27 -4.78 9.67
CA PHE A 41 -12.30 -3.90 10.25
C PHE A 41 -13.68 -4.50 10.07
N PHE A 42 -14.53 -4.27 11.08
CA PHE A 42 -15.90 -4.77 11.09
C PHE A 42 -16.89 -3.65 10.81
N PRO A 43 -18.09 -3.98 10.30
CA PRO A 43 -19.16 -2.99 10.17
C PRO A 43 -19.44 -2.33 11.51
N GLY A 44 -19.53 -1.02 11.51
CA GLY A 44 -19.77 -0.26 12.75
C GLY A 44 -18.50 0.30 13.38
N ASP A 45 -17.32 -0.13 12.94
CA ASP A 45 -16.08 0.46 13.40
C ASP A 45 -15.98 1.91 12.94
N ASN A 46 -15.30 2.75 13.74
CA ASN A 46 -15.01 4.10 13.30
C ASN A 46 -13.92 4.02 12.24
N TRP A 47 -14.34 3.99 10.98
CA TRP A 47 -13.46 3.78 9.85
C TRP A 47 -12.26 4.74 9.84
N SER A 48 -12.52 6.03 10.01
CA SER A 48 -11.46 7.03 9.96
C SER A 48 -10.41 6.83 11.05
N LEU A 49 -10.86 6.49 12.24
CA LEU A 49 -9.97 6.26 13.37
C LEU A 49 -9.15 4.99 13.16
N GLU A 50 -9.79 3.91 12.71
CA GLU A 50 -9.11 2.63 12.51
C GLU A 50 -8.10 2.71 11.36
N ILE A 51 -8.44 3.42 10.28
CA ILE A 51 -7.51 3.66 9.18
C ILE A 51 -6.29 4.43 9.68
N GLY A 52 -6.51 5.48 10.45
CA GLY A 52 -5.42 6.27 11.01
C GLY A 52 -4.47 5.43 11.85
N LYS A 53 -5.02 4.59 12.73
CA LYS A 53 -4.22 3.71 13.58
C LYS A 53 -3.41 2.72 12.76
N ALA A 54 -4.04 2.11 11.75
CA ALA A 54 -3.37 1.14 10.90
C ALA A 54 -2.24 1.78 10.12
N LEU A 55 -2.46 2.97 9.58
CA LEU A 55 -1.43 3.69 8.85
C LEU A 55 -0.28 4.08 9.77
N GLU A 56 -0.59 4.55 10.97
CA GLU A 56 0.45 4.95 11.92
C GLU A 56 1.34 3.79 12.34
N SER A 57 0.81 2.57 12.36
CA SER A 57 1.57 1.39 12.74
C SER A 57 2.27 0.73 11.55
N SER A 58 2.16 1.32 10.35
CA SER A 58 2.76 0.76 9.14
C SER A 58 4.01 1.54 8.74
N ASN A 59 4.93 0.86 8.07
CA ASN A 59 6.16 1.48 7.57
C ASN A 59 5.97 2.11 6.19
N ALA A 60 5.01 1.61 5.42
CA ALA A 60 4.74 2.12 4.07
C ALA A 60 3.30 1.85 3.69
N LEU A 61 2.81 2.61 2.72
CA LEU A 61 1.51 2.38 2.11
C LEU A 61 1.72 1.89 0.69
N VAL A 62 1.18 0.72 0.39
CA VAL A 62 1.18 0.18 -0.98
C VAL A 62 -0.20 0.46 -1.57
N LEU A 63 -0.24 1.26 -2.62
CA LEU A 63 -1.48 1.64 -3.28
C LEU A 63 -1.63 0.89 -4.60
N LEU A 64 -2.66 0.05 -4.70
CA LEU A 64 -2.94 -0.66 -5.95
C LEU A 64 -3.73 0.27 -6.86
N VAL A 65 -3.13 0.63 -7.99
CA VAL A 65 -3.71 1.60 -8.92
C VAL A 65 -4.46 0.88 -10.03
N SER A 66 -5.72 1.27 -10.19
CA SER A 66 -6.59 0.78 -11.26
C SER A 66 -7.66 1.84 -11.49
N PRO A 67 -8.42 1.77 -12.59
CA PRO A 67 -9.54 2.68 -12.77
C PRO A 67 -10.55 2.61 -11.62
N SER A 68 -10.79 1.41 -11.06
CA SER A 68 -11.66 1.27 -9.91
C SER A 68 -11.11 1.94 -8.67
N ALA A 69 -9.81 1.83 -8.44
CA ALA A 69 -9.16 2.43 -7.27
C ALA A 69 -9.26 3.96 -7.31
N ILE A 70 -9.07 4.55 -8.49
CA ILE A 70 -9.16 6.00 -8.66
C ILE A 70 -10.55 6.51 -8.29
N LYS A 71 -11.58 5.71 -8.53
CA LYS A 71 -12.96 6.07 -8.22
C LYS A 71 -13.38 5.70 -6.80
N SER A 72 -12.57 4.93 -6.10
CA SER A 72 -12.91 4.47 -4.75
C SER A 72 -12.70 5.57 -3.73
N GLU A 73 -13.73 5.89 -2.97
CA GLU A 73 -13.65 6.92 -1.95
C GLU A 73 -12.72 6.50 -0.81
N SER A 74 -12.79 5.25 -0.39
CA SER A 74 -11.92 4.78 0.70
C SER A 74 -10.45 4.78 0.28
N VAL A 75 -10.15 4.35 -0.95
CA VAL A 75 -8.78 4.38 -1.47
C VAL A 75 -8.28 5.82 -1.54
N ARG A 76 -9.14 6.73 -1.98
CA ARG A 76 -8.76 8.15 -2.06
C ARG A 76 -8.44 8.72 -0.68
N ARG A 77 -9.25 8.39 0.32
CA ARG A 77 -9.01 8.86 1.69
C ARG A 77 -7.68 8.35 2.24
N GLU A 78 -7.40 7.08 2.03
CA GLU A 78 -6.15 6.48 2.48
C GLU A 78 -4.95 7.12 1.79
N THR A 79 -5.07 7.35 0.50
CA THR A 79 -4.02 8.00 -0.28
C THR A 79 -3.78 9.43 0.18
N GLU A 80 -4.85 10.19 0.38
CA GLU A 80 -4.74 11.57 0.83
C GLU A 80 -4.11 11.66 2.22
N TYR A 81 -4.46 10.73 3.09
CA TYR A 81 -3.84 10.66 4.41
C TYR A 81 -2.33 10.47 4.29
N ALA A 82 -1.92 9.52 3.46
CA ALA A 82 -0.51 9.22 3.28
C ALA A 82 0.24 10.40 2.66
N LEU A 83 -0.33 11.03 1.66
CA LEU A 83 0.31 12.17 1.00
C LEU A 83 0.43 13.38 1.92
N GLY A 84 -0.50 13.53 2.85
CA GLY A 84 -0.46 14.62 3.82
C GLY A 84 0.43 14.36 5.02
N SER A 85 0.97 13.17 5.14
CA SER A 85 1.79 12.79 6.27
C SER A 85 3.27 12.84 5.89
N LYS A 86 4.08 13.52 6.69
CA LYS A 86 5.54 13.54 6.47
C LYS A 86 6.13 12.14 6.52
N ARG A 87 5.55 11.28 7.35
CA ARG A 87 6.04 9.91 7.52
C ARG A 87 5.86 9.08 6.24
N PHE A 88 4.76 9.26 5.53
CA PHE A 88 4.44 8.41 4.38
C PHE A 88 4.74 9.05 3.03
N ARG A 89 5.12 10.33 3.02
CA ARG A 89 5.35 11.04 1.75
C ARG A 89 6.33 10.31 0.85
N ASP A 90 7.40 9.75 1.42
CA ASP A 90 8.41 9.02 0.67
C ASP A 90 8.22 7.50 0.77
N ARG A 91 7.14 7.06 1.38
CA ARG A 91 6.88 5.64 1.60
C ARG A 91 5.55 5.18 0.99
N LEU A 92 4.99 6.00 0.12
CA LEU A 92 3.82 5.62 -0.66
C LEU A 92 4.32 4.97 -1.95
N ILE A 93 3.96 3.69 -2.12
CA ILE A 93 4.41 2.90 -3.25
C ILE A 93 3.22 2.58 -4.14
N PRO A 94 3.03 3.30 -5.26
CA PRO A 94 1.95 2.97 -6.19
C PRO A 94 2.32 1.71 -6.98
N VAL A 95 1.34 0.84 -7.18
CA VAL A 95 1.49 -0.37 -7.99
C VAL A 95 0.39 -0.37 -9.04
N ILE A 96 0.77 -0.34 -10.31
CA ILE A 96 -0.19 -0.31 -11.40
C ILE A 96 -0.63 -1.75 -11.71
N VAL A 97 -1.86 -2.08 -11.30
CA VAL A 97 -2.41 -3.42 -11.53
C VAL A 97 -3.22 -3.49 -12.81
N LYS A 98 -3.73 -2.34 -13.28
CA LYS A 98 -4.44 -2.22 -14.55
C LYS A 98 -4.09 -0.86 -15.15
N ASP A 99 -4.07 -0.80 -16.48
CA ASP A 99 -3.82 0.45 -17.16
C ASP A 99 -4.79 1.53 -16.69
N THR A 100 -4.26 2.67 -16.28
CA THR A 100 -5.04 3.76 -15.71
C THR A 100 -4.65 5.07 -16.38
N PRO A 101 -5.30 5.40 -17.53
CA PRO A 101 -4.89 6.57 -18.31
C PRO A 101 -4.97 7.89 -17.56
N LYS A 102 -5.88 7.99 -16.59
CA LYS A 102 -6.07 9.24 -15.83
C LYS A 102 -5.35 9.21 -14.49
N LEU A 103 -4.21 8.56 -14.44
CA LEU A 103 -3.43 8.50 -13.20
C LEU A 103 -3.01 9.90 -12.78
N PRO A 104 -3.31 10.32 -11.53
CA PRO A 104 -2.88 11.63 -11.04
C PRO A 104 -1.36 11.81 -11.13
N TRP A 105 -0.93 13.01 -11.51
CA TRP A 105 0.48 13.28 -11.75
C TRP A 105 1.36 12.98 -10.53
N ILE A 106 0.83 13.23 -9.32
CA ILE A 106 1.60 13.00 -8.10
C ILE A 106 1.99 11.52 -7.96
N LEU A 107 1.08 10.62 -8.32
CA LEU A 107 1.36 9.19 -8.25
C LEU A 107 2.38 8.76 -9.31
N ARG A 108 2.38 9.41 -10.46
CA ARG A 108 3.38 9.11 -11.50
C ARG A 108 4.79 9.46 -11.04
N HIS A 109 4.91 10.47 -10.19
CA HIS A 109 6.22 10.91 -9.70
C HIS A 109 6.76 10.05 -8.56
N LEU A 110 5.97 9.10 -8.05
CA LEU A 110 6.39 8.24 -6.96
C LEU A 110 6.98 6.91 -7.41
N ASN A 111 7.40 6.85 -8.67
CA ASN A 111 8.04 5.66 -9.25
C ASN A 111 7.17 4.41 -9.11
N PRO A 112 6.01 4.38 -9.80
CA PRO A 112 5.09 3.24 -9.68
C PRO A 112 5.74 1.93 -10.10
N GLU A 113 5.41 0.86 -9.38
CA GLU A 113 5.81 -0.48 -9.74
C GLU A 113 4.77 -1.09 -10.66
N LYS A 114 5.22 -2.00 -11.52
CA LYS A 114 4.35 -2.69 -12.46
C LYS A 114 4.87 -4.10 -12.68
N GLY A 115 3.95 -5.05 -12.82
CA GLY A 115 4.33 -6.44 -13.04
C GLY A 115 3.35 -7.37 -12.34
N ASP A 116 3.69 -8.64 -12.28
CA ASP A 116 2.86 -9.60 -11.56
C ASP A 116 3.10 -9.49 -10.06
N PRO A 117 2.18 -10.05 -9.22
CA PRO A 117 2.31 -9.92 -7.77
C PRO A 117 3.64 -10.42 -7.21
N SER A 118 4.18 -11.50 -7.77
CA SER A 118 5.44 -12.06 -7.28
C SER A 118 6.60 -11.09 -7.47
N ARG A 119 6.71 -10.50 -8.66
CA ARG A 119 7.78 -9.55 -8.96
C ARG A 119 7.62 -8.25 -8.18
N VAL A 120 6.38 -7.79 -8.08
CA VAL A 120 6.09 -6.55 -7.35
C VAL A 120 6.45 -6.70 -5.89
N SER A 121 6.13 -7.85 -5.27
CA SER A 121 6.45 -8.08 -3.87
C SER A 121 7.96 -7.98 -3.61
N LYS A 122 8.77 -8.52 -4.51
CA LYS A 122 10.23 -8.43 -4.38
C LYS A 122 10.73 -7.00 -4.46
N ARG A 123 10.16 -6.21 -5.36
CA ARG A 123 10.54 -4.81 -5.49
C ARG A 123 10.11 -3.99 -4.28
N ILE A 124 8.94 -4.29 -3.72
CA ILE A 124 8.47 -3.63 -2.50
C ILE A 124 9.44 -3.93 -1.35
N LEU A 125 9.80 -5.20 -1.18
CA LEU A 125 10.76 -5.59 -0.15
C LEU A 125 12.08 -4.84 -0.32
N LYS A 126 12.56 -4.73 -1.53
CA LYS A 126 13.80 -4.03 -1.83
C LYS A 126 13.70 -2.55 -1.46
N ARG A 127 12.58 -1.90 -1.79
CA ARG A 127 12.37 -0.48 -1.45
C ARG A 127 12.30 -0.28 0.06
N LEU A 128 11.65 -1.19 0.79
CA LEU A 128 11.55 -1.10 2.24
C LEU A 128 12.91 -1.27 2.91
N THR A 129 13.70 -2.22 2.44
CA THR A 129 15.04 -2.44 3.01
C THR A 129 15.98 -1.29 2.70
N ALA A 130 15.89 -0.72 1.50
CA ALA A 130 16.69 0.45 1.13
C ALA A 130 16.33 1.65 2.00
N ALA A 131 15.03 1.87 2.23
CA ALA A 131 14.56 2.98 3.07
C ALA A 131 15.04 2.80 4.51
N ALA A 132 14.98 1.58 5.03
CA ALA A 132 15.44 1.29 6.39
C ALA A 132 16.95 1.55 6.52
N SER A 133 17.72 1.18 5.50
CA SER A 133 19.17 1.42 5.49
C SER A 133 19.50 2.91 5.44
N SER A 134 18.76 3.68 4.65
CA SER A 134 19.03 5.11 4.54
C SER A 134 18.49 5.92 5.70
N ALA A 135 17.67 5.34 6.56
CA ALA A 135 17.15 6.02 7.74
C ALA A 135 18.21 6.19 8.84
N ASN A 136 19.34 5.53 8.70
CA ASN A 136 20.43 5.66 9.64
C ASN A 136 21.38 6.83 9.28
#